data_e7484378258fbfff2a3b56e7a2c90fd7
#
_entry.id   e7484378258fbfff2a3b56e7a2c90fd7
#
_cell.length_a   1.000
_cell.length_b   1.000
_cell.length_c   1.000
_cell.angle_alpha   90.00
_cell.angle_beta   90.00
_cell.angle_gamma   90.00
#
_symmetry.space_group_name_H-M   'P 1'
#
loop_
_entity.id
_entity.type
_entity.pdbx_description
1 polymer ?
#
loop_
_entity_poly.entity_id
_entity_poly.type
_entity_poly.pdbx_seq_one_letter_code
_entity_poly.pdbx_strand_id
1 'polypeptide(L)'
;MKYKIVLLIVFFISICISGLSAQILRLDKYEGETPIKTRIRIASASVVTDKWEKETNWSRVEKMVTRAAIEGGANVVITPEGALDGYVINEVNSKSEEDNNIVNRFFNLGEPIDGPYIQKASALADELNIYFVFGFLEQEGKNLYNSAIIIDPDGDIIGRYRKTHFAQGYTINPESYKAGDEFPVFQTSFGKVGILICYDRQLPEPARILALKGADILIIPSYGSYTDENGWNTIMLRTRARENRVPLVFCHPYQNILIDKHGDVKVFGTGGSISYYEINLAPDKNNILRNRRPDIYGKLINIDN
;
A
#
# COMPACT_ATOMS: atom_id res chain seq x y z
N MET A 1 -3.75 27.68 60.63
CA MET A 1 -4.50 26.87 59.67
C MET A 1 -5.37 27.78 58.83
N LYS A 2 -4.94 28.10 57.61
CA LYS A 2 -5.74 28.87 56.65
C LYS A 2 -5.61 28.20 55.30
N TYR A 3 -6.66 27.52 54.85
CA TYR A 3 -6.74 26.96 53.51
C TYR A 3 -7.10 28.08 52.52
N LYS A 4 -6.25 28.28 51.52
CA LYS A 4 -6.56 29.12 50.35
C LYS A 4 -7.18 28.23 49.28
N ILE A 5 -8.45 28.48 48.99
CA ILE A 5 -9.17 27.91 47.84
C ILE A 5 -8.72 28.70 46.61
N VAL A 6 -8.06 28.03 45.66
CA VAL A 6 -7.77 28.60 44.35
C VAL A 6 -8.93 28.22 43.43
N LEU A 7 -9.71 29.19 43.03
CA LEU A 7 -10.80 29.04 42.07
C LEU A 7 -10.21 29.02 40.66
N LEU A 8 -10.26 27.89 40.00
CA LEU A 8 -9.83 27.77 38.60
C LEU A 8 -11.03 28.12 37.72
N ILE A 9 -11.00 29.29 37.08
CA ILE A 9 -11.99 29.70 36.09
C ILE A 9 -11.60 29.05 34.77
N VAL A 10 -12.35 28.03 34.36
CA VAL A 10 -12.23 27.43 33.02
C VAL A 10 -13.09 28.25 32.06
N PHE A 11 -12.47 29.02 31.21
CA PHE A 11 -13.13 29.68 30.09
C PHE A 11 -13.41 28.62 29.01
N PHE A 12 -14.68 28.25 28.86
CA PHE A 12 -15.15 27.54 27.67
C PHE A 12 -15.20 28.50 26.49
N ILE A 13 -14.21 28.46 25.61
CA ILE A 13 -14.34 29.04 24.28
C ILE A 13 -14.98 27.95 23.40
N SER A 14 -16.28 28.07 23.20
CA SER A 14 -17.04 27.30 22.24
C SER A 14 -16.74 27.85 20.86
N ILE A 15 -15.72 27.30 20.18
CA ILE A 15 -15.51 27.51 18.74
C ILE A 15 -16.30 26.42 18.03
N CYS A 16 -17.45 26.79 17.50
CA CYS A 16 -18.15 26.03 16.48
C CYS A 16 -17.26 25.98 15.23
N ILE A 17 -16.45 24.93 15.08
CA ILE A 17 -15.83 24.57 13.84
C ILE A 17 -16.69 23.46 13.25
N SER A 18 -17.50 23.86 12.26
CA SER A 18 -18.25 23.00 11.37
C SER A 18 -17.36 21.92 10.73
N GLY A 19 -17.68 20.65 10.99
CA GLY A 19 -17.52 19.49 10.17
C GLY A 19 -16.32 19.39 9.23
N LEU A 20 -15.11 19.19 9.74
CA LEU A 20 -14.06 18.43 9.06
C LEU A 20 -13.62 17.34 10.04
N SER A 21 -14.25 16.17 9.95
CA SER A 21 -13.64 14.96 10.49
C SER A 21 -12.52 14.55 9.53
N ALA A 22 -11.36 15.20 9.62
CA ALA A 22 -10.16 14.67 9.03
C ALA A 22 -9.90 13.33 9.72
N GLN A 23 -10.03 12.23 9.01
CA GLN A 23 -9.52 10.94 9.47
C GLN A 23 -8.01 11.14 9.66
N ILE A 24 -7.60 11.31 10.92
CA ILE A 24 -6.19 11.48 11.26
C ILE A 24 -5.52 10.13 11.02
N LEU A 25 -4.54 10.09 10.10
CA LEU A 25 -3.64 8.97 9.94
C LEU A 25 -2.97 8.70 11.31
N ARG A 26 -3.26 7.58 11.92
CA ARG A 26 -2.63 7.17 13.19
C ARG A 26 -1.33 6.44 12.90
N LEU A 27 -0.33 7.18 12.46
CA LEU A 27 0.98 6.64 12.07
C LEU A 27 1.78 6.03 13.24
N ASP A 28 1.37 6.33 14.47
CA ASP A 28 2.07 5.98 15.72
C ASP A 28 1.37 4.89 16.56
N LYS A 29 0.20 4.42 16.14
CA LYS A 29 -0.64 3.47 16.91
C LYS A 29 0.13 2.25 17.44
N TYR A 30 1.10 1.75 16.66
CA TYR A 30 1.88 0.56 16.98
C TYR A 30 3.39 0.84 17.18
N GLU A 31 3.80 2.10 17.31
CA GLU A 31 5.20 2.43 17.57
C GLU A 31 5.65 1.86 18.92
N GLY A 32 6.73 1.08 18.87
CA GLY A 32 7.32 0.47 20.07
C GLY A 32 6.62 -0.80 20.55
N GLU A 33 5.51 -1.24 19.95
CA GLU A 33 4.85 -2.48 20.31
C GLU A 33 5.63 -3.72 19.82
N THR A 34 5.71 -4.74 20.66
CA THR A 34 6.23 -6.06 20.24
C THR A 34 5.14 -6.76 19.43
N PRO A 35 5.46 -7.32 18.26
CA PRO A 35 4.47 -8.06 17.46
C PRO A 35 3.82 -9.20 18.26
N ILE A 36 2.49 -9.22 18.28
CA ILE A 36 1.71 -10.24 19.00
C ILE A 36 1.67 -11.55 18.21
N LYS A 37 1.62 -11.46 16.89
CA LYS A 37 1.58 -12.61 15.99
C LYS A 37 2.77 -12.57 15.03
N THR A 38 3.61 -13.58 15.08
CA THR A 38 4.68 -13.80 14.10
C THR A 38 4.20 -14.64 12.90
N ARG A 39 3.08 -15.36 13.05
CA ARG A 39 2.47 -16.19 12.01
C ARG A 39 1.12 -15.61 11.63
N ILE A 40 0.96 -15.26 10.37
CA ILE A 40 -0.25 -14.67 9.81
C ILE A 40 -0.65 -15.36 8.52
N ARG A 41 -1.95 -15.33 8.22
CA ARG A 41 -2.50 -15.76 6.95
C ARG A 41 -2.81 -14.55 6.09
N ILE A 42 -2.12 -14.44 4.97
CA ILE A 42 -2.25 -13.35 4.00
C ILE A 42 -3.08 -13.84 2.83
N ALA A 43 -3.99 -13.00 2.34
CA ALA A 43 -4.71 -13.19 1.10
C ALA A 43 -4.35 -12.09 0.10
N SER A 44 -3.94 -12.50 -1.09
CA SER A 44 -3.80 -11.62 -2.25
C SER A 44 -5.03 -11.82 -3.13
N ALA A 45 -5.87 -10.80 -3.23
CA ALA A 45 -7.15 -10.82 -3.93
C ALA A 45 -7.00 -10.17 -5.32
N SER A 46 -6.88 -10.98 -6.38
CA SER A 46 -6.77 -10.53 -7.77
C SER A 46 -8.10 -9.94 -8.27
N VAL A 47 -8.47 -8.76 -7.80
CA VAL A 47 -9.67 -8.05 -8.26
C VAL A 47 -9.45 -7.57 -9.69
N VAL A 48 -10.23 -8.11 -10.62
CA VAL A 48 -10.29 -7.62 -12.01
C VAL A 48 -11.24 -6.43 -12.05
N THR A 49 -10.73 -5.27 -12.43
CA THR A 49 -11.45 -4.00 -12.40
C THR A 49 -11.87 -3.53 -13.79
N ASP A 50 -12.97 -2.77 -13.84
CA ASP A 50 -13.39 -2.03 -15.01
C ASP A 50 -12.84 -0.60 -14.92
N LYS A 51 -12.35 -0.09 -16.05
CA LYS A 51 -11.82 1.27 -16.10
C LYS A 51 -12.93 2.29 -15.85
N TRP A 52 -12.64 3.29 -15.01
CA TRP A 52 -13.51 4.42 -14.70
C TRP A 52 -14.75 4.08 -13.83
N GLU A 53 -14.93 2.85 -13.38
CA GLU A 53 -16.17 2.35 -12.77
C GLU A 53 -16.00 2.05 -11.27
N LYS A 54 -15.87 3.13 -10.45
CA LYS A 54 -15.64 3.00 -9.00
C LYS A 54 -16.65 2.11 -8.28
N GLU A 55 -17.94 2.28 -8.54
CA GLU A 55 -18.99 1.53 -7.83
C GLU A 55 -18.92 0.04 -8.15
N THR A 56 -18.76 -0.30 -9.43
CA THR A 56 -18.60 -1.70 -9.87
C THR A 56 -17.34 -2.32 -9.27
N ASN A 57 -16.24 -1.57 -9.29
CA ASN A 57 -14.96 -2.03 -8.76
C ASN A 57 -15.03 -2.21 -7.24
N TRP A 58 -15.64 -1.28 -6.52
CA TRP A 58 -15.85 -1.41 -5.09
C TRP A 58 -16.65 -2.67 -4.74
N SER A 59 -17.76 -2.92 -5.42
CA SER A 59 -18.57 -4.15 -5.20
C SER A 59 -17.75 -5.43 -5.38
N ARG A 60 -16.84 -5.46 -6.37
CA ARG A 60 -15.92 -6.59 -6.57
C ARG A 60 -14.87 -6.69 -5.46
N VAL A 61 -14.31 -5.56 -5.04
CA VAL A 61 -13.35 -5.48 -3.93
C VAL A 61 -14.00 -6.02 -2.65
N GLU A 62 -15.13 -5.45 -2.25
CA GLU A 62 -15.89 -5.86 -1.06
C GLU A 62 -16.17 -7.36 -1.05
N LYS A 63 -16.70 -7.89 -2.15
CA LYS A 63 -16.99 -9.34 -2.29
C LYS A 63 -15.75 -10.21 -2.13
N MET A 64 -14.63 -9.83 -2.78
CA MET A 64 -13.40 -10.64 -2.71
C MET A 64 -12.73 -10.53 -1.35
N VAL A 65 -12.71 -9.35 -0.73
CA VAL A 65 -12.16 -9.12 0.60
C VAL A 65 -12.96 -9.89 1.65
N THR A 66 -14.30 -9.83 1.59
CA THR A 66 -15.19 -10.60 2.48
C THR A 66 -14.94 -12.10 2.36
N ARG A 67 -14.85 -12.64 1.14
CA ARG A 67 -14.52 -14.05 0.92
C ARG A 67 -13.14 -14.41 1.47
N ALA A 68 -12.14 -13.56 1.26
CA ALA A 68 -10.78 -13.79 1.76
C ALA A 68 -10.76 -13.90 3.29
N ALA A 69 -11.49 -13.03 3.97
CA ALA A 69 -11.58 -13.02 5.43
C ALA A 69 -12.44 -14.17 5.97
N ILE A 70 -13.69 -14.28 5.54
CA ILE A 70 -14.66 -15.21 6.14
C ILE A 70 -14.41 -16.65 5.70
N GLU A 71 -14.31 -16.91 4.39
CA GLU A 71 -14.11 -18.27 3.89
C GLU A 71 -12.65 -18.71 3.99
N GLY A 72 -11.72 -17.78 3.76
CA GLY A 72 -10.28 -18.05 3.73
C GLY A 72 -9.57 -17.89 5.06
N GLY A 73 -10.16 -17.26 6.06
CA GLY A 73 -9.55 -16.98 7.36
C GLY A 73 -8.33 -16.06 7.29
N ALA A 74 -8.29 -15.14 6.32
CA ALA A 74 -7.17 -14.22 6.16
C ALA A 74 -7.12 -13.20 7.29
N ASN A 75 -5.92 -12.92 7.79
CA ASN A 75 -5.67 -11.84 8.75
C ASN A 75 -5.31 -10.52 8.03
N VAL A 76 -4.78 -10.64 6.81
CA VAL A 76 -4.38 -9.52 5.96
C VAL A 76 -4.92 -9.78 4.56
N VAL A 77 -5.62 -8.80 3.98
CA VAL A 77 -6.11 -8.88 2.60
C VAL A 77 -5.51 -7.74 1.79
N ILE A 78 -5.03 -8.06 0.58
CA ILE A 78 -4.36 -7.13 -0.31
C ILE A 78 -5.12 -7.08 -1.62
N THR A 79 -5.38 -5.87 -2.14
CA THR A 79 -5.93 -5.64 -3.48
C THR A 79 -4.88 -5.07 -4.44
N PRO A 80 -5.12 -5.14 -5.77
CA PRO A 80 -4.21 -4.59 -6.77
C PRO A 80 -4.07 -3.07 -6.72
N GLU A 81 -3.08 -2.55 -7.44
CA GLU A 81 -2.95 -1.14 -7.80
C GLU A 81 -4.19 -0.68 -8.57
N GLY A 82 -4.74 0.49 -8.21
CA GLY A 82 -5.92 1.06 -8.86
C GLY A 82 -7.16 0.17 -8.74
N ALA A 83 -7.30 -0.58 -7.63
CA ALA A 83 -8.44 -1.48 -7.41
C ALA A 83 -9.79 -0.75 -7.40
N LEU A 84 -9.80 0.55 -7.08
CA LEU A 84 -11.02 1.37 -7.11
C LEU A 84 -11.30 1.97 -8.49
N ASP A 85 -10.28 2.56 -9.11
CA ASP A 85 -10.40 3.39 -10.31
C ASP A 85 -10.20 2.64 -11.63
N GLY A 86 -9.68 1.40 -11.58
CA GLY A 86 -9.39 0.58 -12.75
C GLY A 86 -8.09 0.95 -13.47
N TYR A 87 -7.18 1.66 -12.81
CA TYR A 87 -5.85 2.01 -13.33
C TYR A 87 -5.88 2.67 -14.71
N VAL A 88 -6.55 3.79 -14.82
CA VAL A 88 -6.81 4.46 -16.11
C VAL A 88 -5.67 5.33 -16.66
N ILE A 89 -4.60 5.54 -15.87
CA ILE A 89 -3.52 6.50 -16.22
C ILE A 89 -2.88 6.26 -17.59
N ASN A 90 -2.75 5.01 -18.03
CA ASN A 90 -2.21 4.73 -19.36
C ASN A 90 -3.10 5.28 -20.49
N GLU A 91 -4.42 5.21 -20.30
CA GLU A 91 -5.37 5.78 -21.26
C GLU A 91 -5.36 7.31 -21.23
N VAL A 92 -5.31 7.88 -20.02
CA VAL A 92 -5.19 9.33 -19.83
C VAL A 92 -3.93 9.85 -20.50
N ASN A 93 -2.79 9.22 -20.24
CA ASN A 93 -1.50 9.62 -20.80
C ASN A 93 -1.45 9.55 -22.33
N SER A 94 -2.12 8.55 -22.94
CA SER A 94 -2.16 8.40 -24.39
C SER A 94 -3.11 9.37 -25.12
N LYS A 95 -4.12 9.93 -24.43
CA LYS A 95 -5.17 10.76 -25.01
C LYS A 95 -5.17 12.20 -24.53
N SER A 96 -4.40 12.55 -23.50
CA SER A 96 -4.47 13.86 -22.84
C SER A 96 -4.10 15.05 -23.71
N GLU A 97 -3.31 14.85 -24.76
CA GLU A 97 -2.97 15.92 -25.72
C GLU A 97 -4.12 16.22 -26.68
N GLU A 98 -4.99 15.24 -26.95
CA GLU A 98 -6.08 15.33 -27.93
C GLU A 98 -7.44 15.58 -27.27
N ASP A 99 -7.61 15.18 -25.99
CA ASP A 99 -8.89 15.23 -25.27
C ASP A 99 -8.73 15.83 -23.86
N ASN A 100 -8.99 17.12 -23.74
CA ASN A 100 -9.01 17.82 -22.45
C ASN A 100 -10.07 17.28 -21.48
N ASN A 101 -11.15 16.64 -21.97
CA ASN A 101 -12.19 16.09 -21.12
C ASN A 101 -11.69 14.86 -20.33
N ILE A 102 -10.75 14.09 -20.89
CA ILE A 102 -10.21 12.92 -20.20
C ILE A 102 -9.40 13.34 -18.97
N VAL A 103 -8.70 14.48 -19.01
CA VAL A 103 -7.94 15.02 -17.87
C VAL A 103 -8.89 15.43 -16.74
N ASN A 104 -10.00 16.11 -17.07
CA ASN A 104 -11.02 16.48 -16.10
C ASN A 104 -11.73 15.24 -15.52
N ARG A 105 -12.04 14.26 -16.36
CA ARG A 105 -12.62 12.99 -15.93
C ARG A 105 -11.69 12.24 -14.98
N PHE A 106 -10.39 12.23 -15.27
CA PHE A 106 -9.36 11.63 -14.42
C PHE A 106 -9.26 12.32 -13.07
N PHE A 107 -9.29 13.65 -13.06
CA PHE A 107 -9.27 14.41 -11.83
C PHE A 107 -10.49 14.10 -10.95
N ASN A 108 -11.69 14.05 -11.54
CA ASN A 108 -12.93 13.73 -10.84
C ASN A 108 -13.04 12.25 -10.40
N LEU A 109 -12.20 11.39 -10.94
CA LEU A 109 -12.10 9.98 -10.53
C LEU A 109 -11.34 9.81 -9.22
N GLY A 110 -10.49 10.77 -8.86
CA GLY A 110 -9.74 10.74 -7.61
C GLY A 110 -10.64 10.58 -6.39
N GLU A 111 -10.15 9.89 -5.37
CA GLU A 111 -10.83 9.65 -4.10
C GLU A 111 -10.04 10.32 -2.97
N PRO A 112 -10.64 11.25 -2.23
CA PRO A 112 -10.00 11.81 -1.03
C PRO A 112 -9.74 10.73 0.03
N ILE A 113 -8.73 10.95 0.88
CA ILE A 113 -8.40 9.99 1.95
C ILE A 113 -9.54 9.84 2.99
N ASP A 114 -10.41 10.81 3.09
CA ASP A 114 -11.64 10.82 3.90
C ASP A 114 -12.90 10.62 3.05
N GLY A 115 -12.74 10.22 1.78
CA GLY A 115 -13.83 10.02 0.83
C GLY A 115 -14.68 8.78 1.13
N PRO A 116 -15.87 8.69 0.49
CA PRO A 116 -16.86 7.65 0.80
C PRO A 116 -16.34 6.22 0.59
N TYR A 117 -15.48 5.97 -0.41
CA TYR A 117 -14.95 4.63 -0.64
C TYR A 117 -13.86 4.25 0.37
N ILE A 118 -13.11 5.23 0.89
CA ILE A 118 -12.13 5.00 1.95
C ILE A 118 -12.86 4.70 3.27
N GLN A 119 -13.96 5.42 3.55
CA GLN A 119 -14.81 5.11 4.70
C GLN A 119 -15.43 3.71 4.62
N LYS A 120 -15.90 3.29 3.44
CA LYS A 120 -16.37 1.92 3.20
C LYS A 120 -15.24 0.89 3.43
N ALA A 121 -14.01 1.19 3.00
CA ALA A 121 -12.86 0.30 3.20
C ALA A 121 -12.48 0.17 4.68
N SER A 122 -12.52 1.27 5.43
CA SER A 122 -12.32 1.30 6.89
C SER A 122 -13.38 0.47 7.62
N ALA A 123 -14.65 0.69 7.30
CA ALA A 123 -15.75 -0.07 7.88
C ALA A 123 -15.65 -1.58 7.58
N LEU A 124 -15.26 -1.94 6.36
CA LEU A 124 -15.07 -3.33 5.96
C LEU A 124 -13.93 -4.01 6.72
N ALA A 125 -12.83 -3.29 6.96
CA ALA A 125 -11.69 -3.80 7.72
C ALA A 125 -12.06 -4.06 9.19
N ASP A 126 -12.81 -3.15 9.82
CA ASP A 126 -13.35 -3.28 11.18
C ASP A 126 -14.35 -4.44 11.27
N GLU A 127 -15.35 -4.49 10.40
CA GLU A 127 -16.36 -5.57 10.36
C GLU A 127 -15.73 -6.96 10.24
N LEU A 128 -14.72 -7.09 9.38
CA LEU A 128 -14.05 -8.36 9.13
C LEU A 128 -12.88 -8.64 10.08
N ASN A 129 -12.52 -7.69 10.95
CA ASN A 129 -11.38 -7.77 11.87
C ASN A 129 -10.06 -8.17 11.16
N ILE A 130 -9.73 -7.45 10.07
CA ILE A 130 -8.56 -7.72 9.22
C ILE A 130 -7.70 -6.47 9.03
N TYR A 131 -6.42 -6.67 8.70
CA TYR A 131 -5.65 -5.65 8.02
C TYR A 131 -6.03 -5.64 6.54
N PHE A 132 -6.28 -4.45 5.99
CA PHE A 132 -6.66 -4.30 4.59
C PHE A 132 -5.71 -3.33 3.86
N VAL A 133 -5.04 -3.84 2.81
CA VAL A 133 -4.22 -3.01 1.92
C VAL A 133 -5.00 -2.71 0.65
N PHE A 134 -5.34 -1.44 0.45
CA PHE A 134 -6.24 -0.97 -0.60
C PHE A 134 -5.55 0.01 -1.54
N GLY A 135 -5.54 -0.31 -2.86
CA GLY A 135 -4.95 0.51 -3.92
C GLY A 135 -6.00 1.38 -4.62
N PHE A 136 -5.73 2.67 -4.80
CA PHE A 136 -6.66 3.62 -5.41
C PHE A 136 -5.96 4.87 -5.96
N LEU A 137 -6.66 5.64 -6.81
CA LEU A 137 -6.27 6.97 -7.23
C LEU A 137 -6.66 7.96 -6.13
N GLU A 138 -5.68 8.45 -5.38
CA GLU A 138 -5.89 9.42 -4.30
C GLU A 138 -5.98 10.83 -4.84
N GLN A 139 -6.93 11.62 -4.31
CA GLN A 139 -7.03 13.07 -4.53
C GLN A 139 -6.68 13.84 -3.27
N GLU A 140 -5.72 14.76 -3.36
CA GLU A 140 -5.37 15.70 -2.31
C GLU A 140 -5.30 17.12 -2.88
N GLY A 141 -6.31 17.93 -2.58
CA GLY A 141 -6.45 19.26 -3.17
C GLY A 141 -6.51 19.20 -4.70
N LYS A 142 -5.54 19.79 -5.39
CA LYS A 142 -5.43 19.78 -6.85
C LYS A 142 -4.53 18.66 -7.40
N ASN A 143 -3.98 17.82 -6.55
CA ASN A 143 -3.07 16.76 -6.94
C ASN A 143 -3.76 15.39 -6.88
N LEU A 144 -3.30 14.51 -7.76
CA LEU A 144 -3.64 13.09 -7.79
C LEU A 144 -2.40 12.25 -7.53
N TYR A 145 -2.57 11.13 -6.83
CA TYR A 145 -1.50 10.19 -6.55
C TYR A 145 -1.98 8.76 -6.77
N ASN A 146 -1.09 7.92 -7.22
CA ASN A 146 -1.31 6.47 -7.18
C ASN A 146 -0.94 5.99 -5.79
N SER A 147 -1.93 5.59 -5.02
CA SER A 147 -1.76 5.35 -3.59
C SER A 147 -2.21 3.96 -3.17
N ALA A 148 -1.62 3.48 -2.09
CA ALA A 148 -2.09 2.36 -1.32
C ALA A 148 -2.11 2.74 0.17
N ILE A 149 -3.21 2.39 0.83
CA ILE A 149 -3.35 2.54 2.28
C ILE A 149 -3.33 1.18 2.95
N ILE A 150 -2.91 1.16 4.21
CA ILE A 150 -3.09 0.04 5.10
C ILE A 150 -4.05 0.45 6.22
N ILE A 151 -5.11 -0.31 6.37
CA ILE A 151 -6.16 -0.13 7.37
C ILE A 151 -6.02 -1.28 8.37
N ASP A 152 -6.14 -1.01 9.65
CA ASP A 152 -6.05 -2.01 10.70
C ASP A 152 -7.43 -2.63 11.05
N PRO A 153 -7.47 -3.66 11.92
CA PRO A 153 -8.72 -4.32 12.32
C PRO A 153 -9.72 -3.45 13.08
N ASP A 154 -9.33 -2.27 13.55
CA ASP A 154 -10.24 -1.29 14.16
C ASP A 154 -10.77 -0.26 13.13
N GLY A 155 -10.47 -0.45 11.84
CA GLY A 155 -10.84 0.45 10.75
C GLY A 155 -10.00 1.72 10.66
N ASP A 156 -8.93 1.85 11.46
CA ASP A 156 -8.03 2.99 11.41
C ASP A 156 -7.05 2.88 10.24
N ILE A 157 -6.86 3.98 9.49
CA ILE A 157 -5.81 4.07 8.48
C ILE A 157 -4.48 4.28 9.20
N ILE A 158 -3.66 3.22 9.30
CA ILE A 158 -2.36 3.25 9.97
C ILE A 158 -1.21 3.60 9.04
N GLY A 159 -1.46 3.71 7.74
CA GLY A 159 -0.44 4.07 6.79
C GLY A 159 -0.93 4.38 5.40
N ARG A 160 -0.15 5.18 4.69
CA ARG A 160 -0.34 5.56 3.29
C ARG A 160 1.00 5.55 2.56
N TYR A 161 1.04 4.95 1.39
CA TYR A 161 2.15 5.01 0.45
C TYR A 161 1.67 5.59 -0.88
N ARG A 162 2.36 6.58 -1.39
CA ARG A 162 2.20 7.15 -2.73
C ARG A 162 3.31 6.64 -3.63
N LYS A 163 2.96 6.11 -4.78
CA LYS A 163 3.92 5.56 -5.75
C LYS A 163 4.99 6.58 -6.11
N THR A 164 6.25 6.20 -6.00
CA THR A 164 7.39 7.10 -6.22
C THR A 164 7.95 7.03 -7.65
N HIS A 165 7.82 5.87 -8.33
CA HIS A 165 8.36 5.68 -9.68
C HIS A 165 7.26 5.30 -10.66
N PHE A 166 7.15 6.05 -11.74
CA PHE A 166 6.17 5.82 -12.79
C PHE A 166 6.75 5.05 -13.97
N ALA A 167 5.98 4.09 -14.50
CA ALA A 167 6.36 3.33 -15.69
C ALA A 167 6.40 4.22 -16.95
N GLN A 168 5.65 5.31 -16.94
CA GLN A 168 5.53 6.27 -18.02
C GLN A 168 6.65 7.33 -18.02
N GLY A 169 7.54 7.29 -17.01
CA GLY A 169 8.55 8.33 -16.80
C GLY A 169 8.02 9.51 -15.97
N TYR A 170 8.82 10.57 -15.85
CA TYR A 170 8.51 11.71 -14.99
C TYR A 170 7.69 12.82 -15.67
N THR A 171 7.53 12.75 -16.97
CA THR A 171 6.76 13.71 -17.77
C THR A 171 5.34 13.22 -18.00
N ILE A 172 4.63 12.93 -16.91
CA ILE A 172 3.25 12.50 -17.03
C ILE A 172 2.36 13.73 -17.14
N ASN A 173 1.52 13.73 -18.17
CA ASN A 173 0.38 14.59 -18.25
C ASN A 173 -0.86 13.83 -17.71
N PRO A 174 -1.67 14.38 -16.82
CA PRO A 174 -1.70 15.79 -16.43
C PRO A 174 -0.69 16.13 -15.32
N GLU A 175 -0.27 17.39 -15.26
CA GLU A 175 0.62 17.90 -14.20
C GLU A 175 0.09 17.69 -12.78
N SER A 176 -1.23 17.49 -12.63
CA SER A 176 -1.85 17.17 -11.34
C SER A 176 -1.48 15.78 -10.81
N TYR A 177 -1.03 14.85 -11.67
CA TYR A 177 -0.62 13.50 -11.23
C TYR A 177 0.82 13.52 -10.74
N LYS A 178 1.01 13.31 -9.44
CA LYS A 178 2.27 13.48 -8.75
C LYS A 178 2.83 12.16 -8.22
N ALA A 179 4.17 12.08 -8.20
CA ALA A 179 4.86 11.03 -7.47
C ALA A 179 4.86 11.31 -5.97
N GLY A 180 4.94 10.25 -5.17
CA GLY A 180 5.32 10.31 -3.77
C GLY A 180 6.82 10.56 -3.63
N ASP A 181 7.26 10.87 -2.41
CA ASP A 181 8.63 11.25 -2.06
C ASP A 181 9.19 10.48 -0.84
N GLU A 182 8.45 9.48 -0.35
CA GLU A 182 8.81 8.73 0.83
C GLU A 182 8.71 7.20 0.64
N PHE A 183 9.47 6.48 1.45
CA PHE A 183 9.36 5.02 1.63
C PHE A 183 9.07 4.73 3.10
N PRO A 184 7.83 4.87 3.57
CA PRO A 184 7.44 4.60 4.94
C PRO A 184 7.35 3.10 5.22
N VAL A 185 7.53 2.73 6.49
CA VAL A 185 7.29 1.40 7.02
C VAL A 185 6.21 1.51 8.08
N PHE A 186 5.20 0.67 8.01
CA PHE A 186 4.01 0.74 8.85
C PHE A 186 4.04 -0.36 9.91
N GLN A 187 3.90 0.03 11.18
CA GLN A 187 3.87 -0.90 12.29
C GLN A 187 2.48 -1.54 12.39
N THR A 188 2.45 -2.86 12.52
CA THR A 188 1.22 -3.65 12.75
C THR A 188 1.41 -4.57 13.96
N SER A 189 0.34 -5.22 14.40
CA SER A 189 0.43 -6.22 15.49
C SER A 189 1.23 -7.47 15.11
N PHE A 190 1.56 -7.67 13.84
CA PHE A 190 2.30 -8.86 13.38
C PHE A 190 3.72 -8.54 12.86
N GLY A 191 4.09 -7.27 12.77
CA GLY A 191 5.39 -6.83 12.27
C GLY A 191 5.29 -5.54 11.46
N LYS A 192 6.39 -5.16 10.82
CA LYS A 192 6.49 -3.96 10.01
C LYS A 192 6.22 -4.25 8.54
N VAL A 193 5.32 -3.50 7.94
CA VAL A 193 4.91 -3.63 6.54
C VAL A 193 5.55 -2.52 5.71
N GLY A 194 6.27 -2.88 4.65
CA GLY A 194 6.69 -1.96 3.59
C GLY A 194 5.78 -2.12 2.37
N ILE A 195 5.30 -1.01 1.81
CA ILE A 195 4.48 -1.01 0.59
C ILE A 195 5.29 -0.38 -0.55
N LEU A 196 5.24 -1.03 -1.70
CA LEU A 196 5.72 -0.54 -3.00
C LEU A 196 4.58 -0.68 -4.00
N ILE A 197 4.52 0.16 -5.03
CA ILE A 197 3.48 0.03 -6.05
C ILE A 197 4.12 -0.25 -7.41
N CYS A 198 3.77 -1.42 -7.97
CA CYS A 198 4.04 -1.80 -9.36
C CYS A 198 5.48 -1.52 -9.83
N TYR A 199 5.70 -0.41 -10.56
CA TYR A 199 6.98 -0.06 -11.19
C TYR A 199 8.12 0.15 -10.19
N ASP A 200 7.83 0.52 -8.93
CA ASP A 200 8.85 0.64 -7.88
C ASP A 200 9.70 -0.62 -7.75
N ARG A 201 9.14 -1.82 -8.09
CA ARG A 201 9.87 -3.10 -8.06
C ARG A 201 11.02 -3.18 -9.07
N GLN A 202 10.98 -2.35 -10.14
CA GLN A 202 12.00 -2.36 -11.18
C GLN A 202 13.36 -1.92 -10.63
N LEU A 203 13.35 -1.01 -9.67
CA LEU A 203 14.54 -0.47 -9.03
C LEU A 203 14.86 -1.23 -7.74
N PRO A 204 16.13 -1.52 -7.43
CA PRO A 204 16.48 -2.22 -6.19
C PRO A 204 16.38 -1.34 -4.94
N GLU A 205 16.50 -0.02 -5.09
CA GLU A 205 16.58 0.94 -3.98
C GLU A 205 15.30 0.96 -3.12
N PRO A 206 14.08 1.03 -3.67
CA PRO A 206 12.87 1.09 -2.87
C PRO A 206 12.74 -0.09 -1.90
N ALA A 207 12.91 -1.31 -2.39
CA ALA A 207 12.85 -2.51 -1.56
C ALA A 207 13.98 -2.53 -0.51
N ARG A 208 15.17 -2.07 -0.90
CA ARG A 208 16.33 -1.97 0.00
C ARG A 208 16.09 -0.96 1.12
N ILE A 209 15.55 0.21 0.82
CA ILE A 209 15.23 1.25 1.80
C ILE A 209 14.24 0.71 2.83
N LEU A 210 13.14 0.09 2.38
CA LEU A 210 12.14 -0.49 3.27
C LEU A 210 12.72 -1.58 4.18
N ALA A 211 13.54 -2.47 3.61
CA ALA A 211 14.21 -3.52 4.39
C ALA A 211 15.17 -2.94 5.45
N LEU A 212 15.90 -1.87 5.11
CA LEU A 212 16.80 -1.19 6.05
C LEU A 212 16.05 -0.41 7.13
N LYS A 213 14.84 0.07 6.83
CA LYS A 213 13.92 0.65 7.83
C LYS A 213 13.23 -0.42 8.70
N GLY A 214 13.51 -1.70 8.43
CA GLY A 214 13.06 -2.82 9.25
C GLY A 214 11.74 -3.43 8.80
N ALA A 215 11.34 -3.28 7.54
CA ALA A 215 10.18 -4.00 7.03
C ALA A 215 10.37 -5.53 7.17
N ASP A 216 9.38 -6.19 7.76
CA ASP A 216 9.32 -7.65 7.92
C ASP A 216 8.66 -8.33 6.73
N ILE A 217 7.89 -7.57 5.94
CA ILE A 217 7.24 -8.01 4.72
C ILE A 217 7.13 -6.85 3.73
N LEU A 218 7.27 -7.14 2.43
CA LEU A 218 6.99 -6.22 1.33
C LEU A 218 5.68 -6.58 0.65
N ILE A 219 4.81 -5.60 0.46
CA ILE A 219 3.54 -5.72 -0.25
C ILE A 219 3.59 -4.88 -1.51
N ILE A 220 3.28 -5.48 -2.67
CA ILE A 220 3.39 -4.83 -3.98
C ILE A 220 2.07 -4.92 -4.74
N PRO A 221 1.09 -4.04 -4.48
CA PRO A 221 -0.02 -3.82 -5.38
C PRO A 221 0.47 -3.45 -6.77
N SER A 222 -0.08 -4.07 -7.82
CA SER A 222 0.40 -3.87 -9.18
C SER A 222 -0.74 -3.95 -10.18
N TYR A 223 -0.56 -3.33 -11.36
CA TYR A 223 -1.47 -3.45 -12.48
C TYR A 223 -0.74 -3.79 -13.80
N GLY A 224 0.37 -3.23 -14.09
CA GLY A 224 1.05 -3.28 -15.38
C GLY A 224 1.39 -4.68 -15.92
N SER A 225 2.67 -4.93 -16.23
CA SER A 225 3.10 -6.20 -16.81
C SER A 225 3.11 -7.32 -15.78
N TYR A 226 2.65 -8.48 -16.20
CA TYR A 226 2.78 -9.75 -15.49
C TYR A 226 3.37 -10.82 -16.44
N THR A 227 3.94 -11.87 -15.88
CA THR A 227 4.60 -12.93 -16.66
C THR A 227 4.35 -14.29 -16.04
N ASP A 228 4.77 -15.35 -16.73
CA ASP A 228 4.80 -16.69 -16.16
C ASP A 228 5.75 -16.82 -14.95
N GLU A 229 5.73 -17.95 -14.29
CA GLU A 229 6.50 -18.21 -13.07
C GLU A 229 8.02 -18.05 -13.27
N ASN A 230 8.52 -18.24 -14.48
CA ASN A 230 9.94 -18.13 -14.84
C ASN A 230 10.26 -16.83 -15.58
N GLY A 231 9.27 -15.96 -15.79
CA GLY A 231 9.44 -14.72 -16.51
C GLY A 231 10.18 -13.64 -15.72
N TRP A 232 10.63 -12.59 -16.40
CA TRP A 232 11.47 -11.54 -15.83
C TRP A 232 10.87 -10.87 -14.60
N ASN A 233 9.55 -10.63 -14.58
CA ASN A 233 8.90 -10.01 -13.41
C ASN A 233 9.02 -10.91 -12.17
N THR A 234 8.80 -12.22 -12.33
CA THR A 234 8.93 -13.18 -11.23
C THR A 234 10.38 -13.28 -10.75
N ILE A 235 11.35 -13.36 -11.69
CA ILE A 235 12.79 -13.38 -11.36
C ILE A 235 13.16 -12.12 -10.54
N MET A 236 12.72 -10.96 -10.98
CA MET A 236 12.97 -9.69 -10.29
C MET A 236 12.36 -9.66 -8.89
N LEU A 237 11.09 -10.06 -8.73
CA LEU A 237 10.42 -10.13 -7.43
C LEU A 237 11.14 -11.10 -6.48
N ARG A 238 11.57 -12.26 -6.98
CA ARG A 238 12.40 -13.23 -6.23
C ARG A 238 13.71 -12.62 -5.78
N THR A 239 14.35 -11.85 -6.66
CA THR A 239 15.59 -11.11 -6.34
C THR A 239 15.35 -10.12 -5.23
N ARG A 240 14.27 -9.28 -5.31
CA ARG A 240 13.92 -8.31 -4.27
C ARG A 240 13.71 -8.97 -2.90
N ALA A 241 13.00 -10.10 -2.86
CA ALA A 241 12.80 -10.85 -1.61
C ALA A 241 14.14 -11.39 -1.06
N ARG A 242 14.93 -12.06 -1.92
CA ARG A 242 16.17 -12.73 -1.52
C ARG A 242 17.27 -11.78 -1.08
N GLU A 243 17.54 -10.72 -1.84
CA GLU A 243 18.63 -9.76 -1.56
C GLU A 243 18.37 -8.92 -0.31
N ASN A 244 17.08 -8.77 0.07
CA ASN A 244 16.65 -8.03 1.26
C ASN A 244 16.32 -8.93 2.44
N ARG A 245 16.21 -10.25 2.24
CA ARG A 245 15.79 -11.22 3.26
C ARG A 245 14.41 -10.91 3.85
N VAL A 246 13.53 -10.37 3.03
CA VAL A 246 12.16 -9.99 3.38
C VAL A 246 11.22 -10.71 2.42
N PRO A 247 10.20 -11.43 2.93
CA PRO A 247 9.18 -12.04 2.08
C PRO A 247 8.38 -10.97 1.35
N LEU A 248 7.79 -11.35 0.20
CA LEU A 248 7.14 -10.43 -0.69
C LEU A 248 5.80 -10.98 -1.18
N VAL A 249 4.79 -10.12 -1.20
CA VAL A 249 3.47 -10.37 -1.79
C VAL A 249 3.25 -9.44 -2.97
N PHE A 250 3.09 -10.02 -4.15
CA PHE A 250 2.71 -9.30 -5.37
C PHE A 250 1.23 -9.56 -5.65
N CYS A 251 0.43 -8.51 -5.73
CA CYS A 251 -1.00 -8.56 -5.98
C CYS A 251 -1.35 -7.79 -7.26
N HIS A 252 -1.85 -8.51 -8.26
CA HIS A 252 -2.17 -7.98 -9.58
C HIS A 252 -3.55 -8.52 -10.03
N PRO A 253 -4.36 -7.82 -10.85
CA PRO A 253 -5.67 -8.31 -11.29
C PRO A 253 -5.63 -9.68 -11.95
N TYR A 254 -4.52 -10.02 -12.59
CA TYR A 254 -4.37 -11.26 -13.36
C TYR A 254 -3.32 -12.23 -12.79
N GLN A 255 -2.67 -11.88 -11.68
CA GLN A 255 -1.62 -12.72 -11.10
C GLN A 255 -1.38 -12.41 -9.63
N ASN A 256 -1.20 -13.45 -8.82
CA ASN A 256 -0.72 -13.34 -7.43
C ASN A 256 0.56 -14.12 -7.26
N ILE A 257 1.58 -13.50 -6.67
CA ILE A 257 2.83 -14.19 -6.37
C ILE A 257 3.20 -13.92 -4.91
N LEU A 258 3.42 -15.01 -4.15
CA LEU A 258 3.93 -14.93 -2.79
C LEU A 258 5.30 -15.62 -2.75
N ILE A 259 6.27 -14.88 -2.25
CA ILE A 259 7.69 -15.25 -2.27
C ILE A 259 8.22 -15.17 -0.85
N ASP A 260 8.95 -16.20 -0.42
CA ASP A 260 9.58 -16.17 0.89
C ASP A 260 10.88 -15.35 0.92
N LYS A 261 11.44 -15.13 2.09
CA LYS A 261 12.69 -14.37 2.28
C LYS A 261 13.94 -15.02 1.63
N HIS A 262 13.82 -16.24 1.13
CA HIS A 262 14.89 -16.92 0.39
C HIS A 262 14.75 -16.75 -1.13
N GLY A 263 13.66 -16.11 -1.58
CA GLY A 263 13.35 -15.92 -3.00
C GLY A 263 12.61 -17.09 -3.63
N ASP A 264 12.08 -18.01 -2.82
CA ASP A 264 11.30 -19.14 -3.29
C ASP A 264 9.84 -18.75 -3.48
N VAL A 265 9.29 -19.04 -4.66
CA VAL A 265 7.86 -18.86 -4.93
C VAL A 265 7.08 -19.89 -4.14
N LYS A 266 6.20 -19.43 -3.26
CA LYS A 266 5.34 -20.29 -2.43
C LYS A 266 3.94 -20.43 -3.02
N VAL A 267 3.48 -19.38 -3.68
CA VAL A 267 2.18 -19.37 -4.36
C VAL A 267 2.34 -18.60 -5.68
N PHE A 268 1.81 -19.19 -6.73
CA PHE A 268 1.65 -18.57 -8.04
C PHE A 268 0.19 -18.74 -8.46
N GLY A 269 -0.60 -17.68 -8.30
CA GLY A 269 -2.04 -17.67 -8.56
C GLY A 269 -2.38 -16.93 -9.85
N THR A 270 -3.52 -17.28 -10.41
CA THR A 270 -4.07 -16.67 -11.63
C THR A 270 -5.06 -15.55 -11.30
N GLY A 271 -5.42 -14.75 -12.31
CA GLY A 271 -6.36 -13.63 -12.18
C GLY A 271 -7.75 -14.04 -11.75
N GLY A 272 -8.46 -13.10 -11.11
CA GLY A 272 -9.81 -13.32 -10.59
C GLY A 272 -9.87 -14.30 -9.42
N SER A 273 -8.72 -14.70 -8.86
CA SER A 273 -8.60 -15.64 -7.74
C SER A 273 -8.13 -14.96 -6.45
N ILE A 274 -8.28 -15.68 -5.34
CA ILE A 274 -7.69 -15.31 -4.06
C ILE A 274 -6.59 -16.33 -3.75
N SER A 275 -5.38 -15.84 -3.56
CA SER A 275 -4.24 -16.68 -3.19
C SER A 275 -3.90 -16.51 -1.72
N TYR A 276 -3.77 -17.60 -0.99
CA TYR A 276 -3.50 -17.59 0.45
C TYR A 276 -2.11 -18.09 0.76
N TYR A 277 -1.49 -17.49 1.76
CA TYR A 277 -0.20 -17.90 2.27
C TYR A 277 -0.09 -17.70 3.77
N GLU A 278 0.33 -18.74 4.48
CA GLU A 278 0.71 -18.61 5.88
C GLU A 278 2.19 -18.31 5.99
N ILE A 279 2.51 -17.16 6.55
CA ILE A 279 3.88 -16.70 6.70
C ILE A 279 4.26 -16.57 8.17
N ASN A 280 5.51 -16.95 8.46
CA ASN A 280 6.15 -16.67 9.74
C ASN A 280 7.16 -15.54 9.55
N LEU A 281 6.91 -14.40 10.17
CA LEU A 281 7.73 -13.20 10.11
C LEU A 281 8.86 -13.16 11.16
N ALA A 282 9.23 -14.31 11.71
CA ALA A 282 10.34 -14.37 12.66
C ALA A 282 11.63 -13.75 12.08
N PRO A 283 12.34 -12.92 12.85
CA PRO A 283 13.57 -12.26 12.40
C PRO A 283 14.60 -13.24 11.85
N ASP A 284 15.25 -12.87 10.75
CA ASP A 284 16.37 -13.63 10.19
C ASP A 284 17.67 -13.28 10.90
N LYS A 285 18.16 -14.22 11.74
CA LYS A 285 19.42 -14.06 12.49
C LYS A 285 20.64 -13.94 11.56
N ASN A 286 20.56 -14.49 10.33
CA ASN A 286 21.64 -14.50 9.33
C ASN A 286 21.41 -13.48 8.21
N ASN A 287 20.84 -12.34 8.51
CA ASN A 287 20.54 -11.34 7.51
C ASN A 287 21.82 -10.77 6.87
N ILE A 288 21.99 -11.01 5.55
CA ILE A 288 23.16 -10.56 4.78
C ILE A 288 23.30 -9.03 4.73
N LEU A 289 22.25 -8.28 5.05
CA LEU A 289 22.31 -6.81 5.10
C LEU A 289 23.30 -6.28 6.12
N ARG A 290 23.70 -7.10 7.12
CA ARG A 290 24.75 -6.78 8.09
C ARG A 290 26.14 -6.64 7.46
N ASN A 291 26.35 -7.26 6.27
CA ASN A 291 27.62 -7.22 5.56
C ASN A 291 27.73 -6.02 4.62
N ARG A 292 26.74 -5.11 4.62
CA ARG A 292 26.79 -3.90 3.78
C ARG A 292 27.93 -2.97 4.21
N ARG A 293 28.47 -2.26 3.23
CA ARG A 293 29.54 -1.26 3.38
C ARG A 293 29.01 0.14 3.05
N PRO A 294 28.14 0.73 3.93
CA PRO A 294 27.54 2.04 3.65
C PRO A 294 28.59 3.16 3.49
N ASP A 295 29.76 2.97 4.06
CA ASP A 295 30.92 3.86 3.92
C ASP A 295 31.39 4.07 2.48
N ILE A 296 31.13 3.12 1.56
CA ILE A 296 31.53 3.22 0.16
C ILE A 296 30.34 3.39 -0.80
N TYR A 297 29.09 3.37 -0.32
CA TYR A 297 27.88 3.42 -1.17
C TYR A 297 27.43 4.84 -1.51
N GLY A 298 28.04 5.87 -0.95
CA GLY A 298 27.70 7.28 -1.26
C GLY A 298 27.75 7.62 -2.76
N LYS A 299 28.60 6.93 -3.52
CA LYS A 299 28.69 7.07 -4.98
C LYS A 299 27.44 6.63 -5.75
N LEU A 300 26.55 5.81 -5.15
CA LEU A 300 25.28 5.45 -5.78
C LEU A 300 24.30 6.62 -5.90
N ILE A 301 24.51 7.67 -5.10
CA ILE A 301 23.63 8.85 -5.04
C ILE A 301 24.22 10.01 -5.84
N ASN A 302 25.54 10.08 -5.95
CA ASN A 302 26.28 11.21 -6.49
C ASN A 302 27.12 10.79 -7.71
N ILE A 303 26.53 10.07 -8.65
CA ILE A 303 27.16 9.88 -9.96
C ILE A 303 26.75 11.10 -10.79
N ASP A 304 27.70 12.00 -11.00
CA ASP A 304 27.56 13.05 -12.01
C ASP A 304 27.42 12.37 -13.39
N ASN A 305 26.24 12.51 -14.00
CA ASN A 305 25.96 12.08 -15.37
C ASN A 305 26.55 13.05 -16.37
#